data_feffa59ebb3d315a583f44de11c55710
#
_entry.id   feffa59ebb3d315a583f44de11c55710
#
_cell.length_a   1.000
_cell.length_b   1.000
_cell.length_c   1.000
_cell.angle_alpha   90.00
_cell.angle_beta   90.00
_cell.angle_gamma   90.00
#
_symmetry.space_group_name_H-M   'P 1'
#
loop_
_entity.id
_entity.type
_entity.pdbx_description
1 polymer ?
#
loop_
_entity_poly.entity_id
_entity_poly.type
_entity_poly.pdbx_seq_one_letter_code
_entity_poly.pdbx_strand_id
1 'polypeptide(L)'
;MVLATRHPEAEVLATDVSPRRLKALVERLERELPGREIRTLEADASALPVEEGEFDLILCDVPCSGTGTLARNPEIRHHLRPSDLGRQVERQRALLSGALKRLAPGGRLVYSTCSLEPEENERVVEAVLAEASGVGLVAVDSAVEKLRERGAIDLGVDLAGCLRDGYLRTLPGANFQGDGFFAAVFERVL
;
A
#
# COMPACT_ATOMS: atom_id res chain seq x y z
N MET A 1 -3.66 6.48 9.47
CA MET A 1 -3.54 7.95 9.67
C MET A 1 -3.94 8.71 8.41
N VAL A 2 -3.14 8.71 7.33
CA VAL A 2 -3.38 9.53 6.11
C VAL A 2 -4.79 9.36 5.54
N LEU A 3 -5.30 8.14 5.40
CA LEU A 3 -6.66 7.90 4.90
C LEU A 3 -7.71 8.56 5.79
N ALA A 4 -7.62 8.40 7.10
CA ALA A 4 -8.58 8.98 8.05
C ALA A 4 -8.57 10.51 8.04
N THR A 5 -7.41 11.12 7.82
CA THR A 5 -7.27 12.59 7.71
C THR A 5 -7.80 13.12 6.37
N ARG A 6 -7.52 12.41 5.27
CA ARG A 6 -7.91 12.84 3.92
C ARG A 6 -9.37 12.57 3.60
N HIS A 7 -10.00 11.63 4.29
CA HIS A 7 -11.38 11.23 4.11
C HIS A 7 -12.13 11.29 5.46
N PRO A 8 -12.43 12.50 5.98
CA PRO A 8 -13.00 12.66 7.31
C PRO A 8 -14.40 12.02 7.46
N GLU A 9 -15.16 11.94 6.37
CA GLU A 9 -16.53 11.37 6.36
C GLU A 9 -16.56 9.86 6.07
N ALA A 10 -15.40 9.25 5.70
CA ALA A 10 -15.38 7.84 5.34
C ALA A 10 -15.35 6.95 6.58
N GLU A 11 -16.03 5.82 6.55
CA GLU A 11 -15.77 4.73 7.48
C GLU A 11 -14.41 4.11 7.17
N VAL A 12 -13.57 3.99 8.18
CA VAL A 12 -12.23 3.43 8.02
C VAL A 12 -12.12 2.14 8.85
N LEU A 13 -11.75 1.05 8.18
CA LEU A 13 -11.38 -0.21 8.81
C LEU A 13 -9.87 -0.39 8.74
N ALA A 14 -9.24 -0.62 9.87
CA ALA A 14 -7.84 -1.01 9.95
C ALA A 14 -7.71 -2.47 10.40
N THR A 15 -6.96 -3.26 9.65
CA THR A 15 -6.77 -4.68 9.94
C THR A 15 -5.29 -5.00 10.15
N ASP A 16 -5.04 -5.86 11.11
CA ASP A 16 -3.72 -6.47 11.35
C ASP A 16 -3.92 -7.80 12.09
N VAL A 17 -3.03 -8.75 11.85
CA VAL A 17 -3.00 -10.03 12.60
C VAL A 17 -2.43 -9.86 14.02
N SER A 18 -1.88 -8.70 14.35
CA SER A 18 -1.27 -8.41 15.64
C SER A 18 -2.14 -7.46 16.47
N PRO A 19 -2.78 -7.94 17.53
CA PRO A 19 -3.56 -7.08 18.43
C PRO A 19 -2.71 -5.97 19.05
N ARG A 20 -1.41 -6.23 19.26
CA ARG A 20 -0.47 -5.22 19.77
C ARG A 20 -0.31 -4.05 18.79
N ARG A 21 -0.22 -4.32 17.47
CA ARG A 21 -0.11 -3.26 16.45
C ARG A 21 -1.41 -2.49 16.30
N LEU A 22 -2.55 -3.17 16.35
CA LEU A 22 -3.86 -2.50 16.37
C LEU A 22 -4.03 -1.59 17.58
N LYS A 23 -3.66 -2.06 18.77
CA LYS A 23 -3.69 -1.24 20.00
C LYS A 23 -2.80 0.02 19.85
N ALA A 24 -1.56 -0.14 19.38
CA ALA A 24 -0.65 0.97 19.15
C ALA A 24 -1.21 1.97 18.10
N LEU A 25 -1.91 1.47 17.07
CA LEU A 25 -2.60 2.32 16.11
C LEU A 25 -3.72 3.14 16.77
N VAL A 26 -4.55 2.52 17.59
CA VAL A 26 -5.65 3.22 18.30
C VAL A 26 -5.09 4.30 19.23
N GLU A 27 -4.10 3.98 20.03
CA GLU A 27 -3.44 4.94 20.94
C GLU A 27 -2.83 6.13 20.17
N ARG A 28 -2.30 5.88 18.99
CA ARG A 28 -1.78 6.91 18.11
C ARG A 28 -2.90 7.77 17.51
N LEU A 29 -4.01 7.15 17.09
CA LEU A 29 -5.16 7.84 16.54
C LEU A 29 -5.81 8.78 17.57
N GLU A 30 -6.02 8.31 18.79
CA GLU A 30 -6.56 9.12 19.87
C GLU A 30 -5.73 10.38 20.14
N ARG A 31 -4.40 10.26 20.03
CA ARG A 31 -3.48 11.38 20.22
C ARG A 31 -3.43 12.35 19.05
N GLU A 32 -3.42 11.84 17.80
CA GLU A 32 -3.17 12.65 16.60
C GLU A 32 -4.47 13.12 15.92
N LEU A 33 -5.58 12.38 16.10
CA LEU A 33 -6.89 12.67 15.53
C LEU A 33 -7.99 12.46 16.60
N PRO A 34 -8.02 13.27 17.66
CA PRO A 34 -8.98 13.09 18.75
C PRO A 34 -10.42 13.17 18.23
N GLY A 35 -11.25 12.23 18.66
CA GLY A 35 -12.67 12.14 18.23
C GLY A 35 -12.89 11.46 16.87
N ARG A 36 -11.82 11.02 16.17
CA ARG A 36 -11.96 10.25 14.94
C ARG A 36 -12.06 8.75 15.26
N GLU A 37 -13.24 8.19 15.08
CA GLU A 37 -13.45 6.76 15.21
C GLU A 37 -12.90 6.00 13.99
N ILE A 38 -12.14 4.94 14.26
CA ILE A 38 -11.67 3.98 13.26
C ILE A 38 -11.97 2.58 13.78
N ARG A 39 -12.67 1.81 12.99
CA ARG A 39 -12.92 0.41 13.30
C ARG A 39 -11.65 -0.41 13.13
N THR A 40 -11.37 -1.27 14.08
CA THR A 40 -10.22 -2.18 14.02
C THR A 40 -10.68 -3.62 14.00
N LEU A 41 -9.97 -4.45 13.24
CA LEU A 41 -10.25 -5.88 13.14
C LEU A 41 -8.96 -6.67 13.20
N GLU A 42 -8.85 -7.57 14.17
CA GLU A 42 -7.78 -8.55 14.23
C GLU A 42 -8.09 -9.67 13.24
N ALA A 43 -7.49 -9.58 12.05
CA ALA A 43 -7.71 -10.52 10.97
C ALA A 43 -6.53 -10.60 10.00
N ASP A 44 -6.45 -11.70 9.29
CA ASP A 44 -5.59 -11.82 8.10
C ASP A 44 -6.27 -11.13 6.92
N ALA A 45 -5.69 -10.03 6.44
CA ALA A 45 -6.23 -9.27 5.33
C ALA A 45 -6.25 -10.03 4.00
N SER A 46 -5.54 -11.16 3.87
CA SER A 46 -5.64 -12.04 2.70
C SER A 46 -6.97 -12.81 2.63
N ALA A 47 -7.69 -12.90 3.75
CA ALA A 47 -8.93 -13.65 3.90
C ALA A 47 -9.94 -12.94 4.82
N LEU A 48 -10.20 -11.65 4.56
CA LEU A 48 -11.20 -10.91 5.34
C LEU A 48 -12.58 -11.55 5.26
N PRO A 49 -13.33 -11.61 6.38
CA PRO A 49 -14.70 -12.10 6.40
C PRO A 49 -15.60 -11.39 5.38
N VAL A 50 -16.53 -12.12 4.79
CA VAL A 50 -17.45 -11.60 3.75
C VAL A 50 -18.35 -10.51 4.32
N GLU A 51 -18.68 -10.62 5.58
CA GLU A 51 -19.53 -9.66 6.34
C GLU A 51 -18.94 -8.26 6.39
N GLU A 52 -17.63 -8.12 6.19
CA GLU A 52 -16.96 -6.81 6.14
C GLU A 52 -17.29 -5.99 4.89
N GLY A 53 -17.98 -6.58 3.91
CA GLY A 53 -18.42 -5.89 2.71
C GLY A 53 -17.31 -5.60 1.71
N GLU A 54 -17.55 -4.67 0.80
CA GLU A 54 -16.58 -4.17 -0.19
C GLU A 54 -16.15 -2.75 0.18
N PHE A 55 -14.98 -2.33 -0.32
CA PHE A 55 -14.38 -1.04 0.01
C PHE A 55 -14.14 -0.20 -1.25
N ASP A 56 -14.48 1.08 -1.19
CA ASP A 56 -14.21 2.04 -2.30
C ASP A 56 -12.72 2.38 -2.41
N LEU A 57 -11.98 2.31 -1.29
CA LEU A 57 -10.55 2.60 -1.24
C LEU A 57 -9.84 1.64 -0.30
N ILE A 58 -8.82 0.95 -0.82
CA ILE A 58 -7.98 0.05 -0.03
C ILE A 58 -6.52 0.52 -0.12
N LEU A 59 -5.87 0.65 1.03
CA LEU A 59 -4.41 0.76 1.13
C LEU A 59 -3.85 -0.58 1.61
N CYS A 60 -3.14 -1.25 0.72
CA CYS A 60 -2.48 -2.53 0.96
C CYS A 60 -0.97 -2.29 1.12
N ASP A 61 -0.57 -1.79 2.31
CA ASP A 61 0.82 -1.59 2.69
C ASP A 61 1.35 -2.90 3.30
N VAL A 62 2.04 -3.68 2.48
CA VAL A 62 2.35 -5.08 2.81
C VAL A 62 3.68 -5.23 3.54
N PRO A 63 3.80 -6.25 4.41
CA PRO A 63 5.10 -6.61 4.97
C PRO A 63 6.05 -7.02 3.84
N CYS A 64 7.27 -6.47 3.84
CA CYS A 64 8.28 -6.68 2.82
C CYS A 64 9.69 -6.78 3.43
N SER A 65 10.70 -6.98 2.60
CA SER A 65 12.11 -7.04 3.01
C SER A 65 12.61 -5.73 3.64
N GLY A 66 11.99 -4.59 3.30
CA GLY A 66 12.36 -3.28 3.82
C GLY A 66 13.66 -2.72 3.25
N THR A 67 14.19 -3.27 2.16
CA THR A 67 15.49 -2.87 1.58
C THR A 67 15.57 -1.40 1.18
N GLY A 68 14.43 -0.77 0.92
CA GLY A 68 14.35 0.68 0.67
C GLY A 68 14.64 1.55 1.90
N THR A 69 14.61 0.98 3.10
CA THR A 69 14.80 1.70 4.37
C THR A 69 16.17 1.43 5.03
N LEU A 70 17.11 0.82 4.32
CA LEU A 70 18.43 0.42 4.83
C LEU A 70 19.22 1.57 5.47
N ALA A 71 19.01 2.81 5.00
CA ALA A 71 19.67 3.98 5.59
C ALA A 71 19.25 4.24 7.04
N ARG A 72 18.00 3.89 7.40
CA ARG A 72 17.44 4.04 8.76
C ARG A 72 17.42 2.74 9.55
N ASN A 73 17.40 1.61 8.86
CA ASN A 73 17.30 0.25 9.42
C ASN A 73 18.45 -0.62 8.89
N PRO A 74 19.73 -0.29 9.20
CA PRO A 74 20.89 -0.99 8.64
C PRO A 74 21.00 -2.46 9.06
N GLU A 75 20.31 -2.86 10.13
CA GLU A 75 20.23 -4.23 10.61
C GLU A 75 19.54 -5.18 9.63
N ILE A 76 18.69 -4.69 8.74
CA ILE A 76 18.00 -5.50 7.71
C ILE A 76 19.01 -6.32 6.91
N ARG A 77 20.16 -5.75 6.53
CA ARG A 77 21.20 -6.44 5.77
C ARG A 77 21.79 -7.67 6.47
N HIS A 78 21.68 -7.75 7.80
CA HIS A 78 22.20 -8.86 8.59
C HIS A 78 21.17 -9.96 8.81
N HIS A 79 19.89 -9.66 8.65
CA HIS A 79 18.78 -10.58 8.92
C HIS A 79 18.11 -11.10 7.65
N LEU A 80 18.18 -10.33 6.55
CA LEU A 80 17.56 -10.72 5.28
C LEU A 80 18.32 -11.90 4.65
N ARG A 81 17.58 -12.97 4.36
CA ARG A 81 18.08 -14.15 3.64
C ARG A 81 17.33 -14.31 2.33
N PRO A 82 17.94 -14.85 1.27
CA PRO A 82 17.25 -15.11 0.01
C PRO A 82 15.98 -15.97 0.16
N SER A 83 15.97 -16.92 1.10
CA SER A 83 14.78 -17.73 1.42
C SER A 83 13.63 -16.94 2.02
N ASP A 84 13.89 -15.78 2.62
CA ASP A 84 12.86 -14.95 3.23
C ASP A 84 12.09 -14.19 2.17
N LEU A 85 12.76 -13.80 1.08
CA LEU A 85 12.17 -13.10 -0.04
C LEU A 85 11.02 -13.91 -0.66
N GLY A 86 11.22 -15.19 -0.92
CA GLY A 86 10.17 -16.05 -1.48
C GLY A 86 8.92 -16.12 -0.59
N ARG A 87 9.11 -16.25 0.74
CA ARG A 87 7.98 -16.26 1.69
C ARG A 87 7.24 -14.93 1.74
N GLN A 88 7.96 -13.80 1.64
CA GLN A 88 7.35 -12.49 1.60
C GLN A 88 6.53 -12.31 0.32
N VAL A 89 7.07 -12.71 -0.83
CA VAL A 89 6.38 -12.65 -2.12
C VAL A 89 5.05 -13.42 -2.08
N GLU A 90 5.06 -14.67 -1.58
CA GLU A 90 3.84 -15.47 -1.46
C GLU A 90 2.80 -14.79 -0.55
N ARG A 91 3.24 -14.22 0.57
CA ARG A 91 2.36 -13.49 1.48
C ARG A 91 1.80 -12.22 0.85
N GLN A 92 2.62 -11.48 0.14
CA GLN A 92 2.22 -10.25 -0.56
C GLN A 92 1.21 -10.54 -1.67
N ARG A 93 1.41 -11.62 -2.44
CA ARG A 93 0.45 -12.09 -3.44
C ARG A 93 -0.90 -12.44 -2.81
N ALA A 94 -0.89 -13.16 -1.70
CA ALA A 94 -2.11 -13.51 -0.98
C ALA A 94 -2.85 -12.28 -0.46
N LEU A 95 -2.12 -11.32 0.15
CA LEU A 95 -2.69 -10.07 0.65
C LEU A 95 -3.29 -9.22 -0.47
N LEU A 96 -2.56 -9.02 -1.57
CA LEU A 96 -3.04 -8.24 -2.71
C LEU A 96 -4.27 -8.91 -3.37
N SER A 97 -4.22 -10.22 -3.60
CA SER A 97 -5.35 -10.97 -4.16
C SER A 97 -6.58 -10.93 -3.25
N GLY A 98 -6.39 -11.06 -1.95
CA GLY A 98 -7.46 -10.95 -0.96
C GLY A 98 -8.09 -9.55 -0.96
N ALA A 99 -7.25 -8.51 -0.98
CA ALA A 99 -7.69 -7.12 -1.00
C ALA A 99 -8.46 -6.78 -2.30
N LEU A 100 -8.00 -7.25 -3.46
CA LEU A 100 -8.69 -7.02 -4.74
C LEU A 100 -10.09 -7.64 -4.78
N LYS A 101 -10.31 -8.79 -4.11
CA LYS A 101 -11.64 -9.42 -3.99
C LYS A 101 -12.62 -8.58 -3.17
N ARG A 102 -12.12 -7.67 -2.35
CA ARG A 102 -12.90 -6.78 -1.47
C ARG A 102 -13.02 -5.37 -2.03
N LEU A 103 -12.51 -5.11 -3.22
CA LEU A 103 -12.60 -3.81 -3.87
C LEU A 103 -13.99 -3.65 -4.50
N ALA A 104 -14.69 -2.58 -4.17
CA ALA A 104 -16.00 -2.25 -4.75
C ALA A 104 -15.87 -1.94 -6.26
N PRO A 105 -16.93 -2.14 -7.06
CA PRO A 105 -16.95 -1.68 -8.46
C PRO A 105 -16.63 -0.18 -8.55
N GLY A 106 -15.68 0.21 -9.40
CA GLY A 106 -15.14 1.57 -9.48
C GLY A 106 -14.22 1.98 -8.33
N GLY A 107 -14.01 1.09 -7.36
CA GLY A 107 -13.10 1.31 -6.23
C GLY A 107 -11.63 1.25 -6.64
N ARG A 108 -10.76 1.79 -5.78
CA ARG A 108 -9.31 1.85 -5.98
C ARG A 108 -8.54 1.15 -4.88
N LEU A 109 -7.50 0.45 -5.26
CA LEU A 109 -6.54 -0.14 -4.34
C LEU A 109 -5.14 0.40 -4.64
N VAL A 110 -4.44 0.79 -3.57
CA VAL A 110 -3.01 1.11 -3.63
C VAL A 110 -2.25 -0.02 -2.96
N TYR A 111 -1.42 -0.70 -3.73
CA TYR A 111 -0.43 -1.64 -3.20
C TYR A 111 0.87 -0.88 -2.94
N SER A 112 1.49 -1.05 -1.79
CA SER A 112 2.76 -0.40 -1.46
C SER A 112 3.72 -1.29 -0.69
N THR A 113 5.02 -1.07 -0.93
CA THR A 113 6.13 -1.67 -0.18
C THR A 113 7.22 -0.64 0.08
N CYS A 114 8.02 -0.86 1.12
CA CYS A 114 9.30 -0.19 1.31
C CYS A 114 10.47 -1.08 0.83
N SER A 115 10.26 -1.90 -0.18
CA SER A 115 11.28 -2.75 -0.80
C SER A 115 11.79 -2.17 -2.10
N LEU A 116 13.07 -2.42 -2.40
CA LEU A 116 13.68 -2.15 -3.71
C LEU A 116 13.67 -3.39 -4.62
N GLU A 117 13.27 -4.54 -4.10
CA GLU A 117 13.32 -5.83 -4.81
C GLU A 117 12.17 -5.94 -5.83
N PRO A 118 12.47 -6.13 -7.12
CA PRO A 118 11.42 -6.31 -8.14
C PRO A 118 10.50 -7.50 -7.85
N GLU A 119 11.02 -8.52 -7.14
CA GLU A 119 10.26 -9.69 -6.71
C GLU A 119 9.07 -9.34 -5.83
N GLU A 120 9.24 -8.35 -4.93
CA GLU A 120 8.20 -7.88 -4.00
C GLU A 120 7.33 -6.77 -4.59
N ASN A 121 7.72 -6.23 -5.72
CA ASN A 121 7.14 -5.07 -6.39
C ASN A 121 6.41 -5.50 -7.67
N GLU A 122 7.00 -5.25 -8.84
CA GLU A 122 6.37 -5.48 -10.13
C GLU A 122 5.94 -6.94 -10.33
N ARG A 123 6.78 -7.90 -9.91
CA ARG A 123 6.46 -9.33 -10.12
C ARG A 123 5.26 -9.80 -9.30
N VAL A 124 5.03 -9.21 -8.11
CA VAL A 124 3.80 -9.47 -7.34
C VAL A 124 2.60 -8.90 -8.08
N VAL A 125 2.69 -7.64 -8.53
CA VAL A 125 1.62 -6.96 -9.26
C VAL A 125 1.26 -7.72 -10.54
N GLU A 126 2.24 -8.07 -11.37
CA GLU A 126 2.06 -8.79 -12.62
C GLU A 126 1.42 -10.16 -12.40
N ALA A 127 1.92 -10.93 -11.42
CA ALA A 127 1.40 -12.25 -11.11
C ALA A 127 -0.07 -12.20 -10.66
N VAL A 128 -0.42 -11.25 -9.79
CA VAL A 128 -1.80 -11.12 -9.30
C VAL A 128 -2.74 -10.60 -10.40
N LEU A 129 -2.29 -9.66 -11.24
CA LEU A 129 -3.09 -9.17 -12.37
C LEU A 129 -3.38 -10.26 -13.40
N ALA A 130 -2.44 -11.17 -13.64
CA ALA A 130 -2.63 -12.29 -14.55
C ALA A 130 -3.75 -13.25 -14.10
N GLU A 131 -4.05 -13.29 -12.81
CA GLU A 131 -5.07 -14.15 -12.19
C GLU A 131 -6.38 -13.39 -11.89
N ALA A 132 -6.31 -12.06 -11.78
CA ALA A 132 -7.46 -11.23 -11.43
C ALA A 132 -8.36 -10.96 -12.64
N SER A 133 -9.67 -10.97 -12.43
CA SER A 133 -10.66 -10.56 -13.43
C SER A 133 -11.39 -9.28 -13.01
N GLY A 134 -11.71 -8.42 -13.97
CA GLY A 134 -12.44 -7.18 -13.71
C GLY A 134 -11.63 -6.12 -12.94
N VAL A 135 -10.31 -6.22 -12.91
CA VAL A 135 -9.40 -5.25 -12.29
C VAL A 135 -8.33 -4.86 -13.29
N GLY A 136 -8.01 -3.58 -13.35
CA GLY A 136 -6.95 -3.03 -14.18
C GLY A 136 -5.93 -2.24 -13.37
N LEU A 137 -4.71 -2.13 -13.90
CA LEU A 137 -3.69 -1.23 -13.38
C LEU A 137 -3.98 0.19 -13.89
N VAL A 138 -3.98 1.16 -12.98
CA VAL A 138 -4.04 2.58 -13.31
C VAL A 138 -2.61 3.11 -13.30
N ALA A 139 -2.18 3.71 -14.41
CA ALA A 139 -0.88 4.35 -14.46
C ALA A 139 -0.77 5.45 -13.39
N VAL A 140 0.25 5.37 -12.54
CA VAL A 140 0.40 6.26 -11.38
C VAL A 140 0.61 7.71 -11.80
N ASP A 141 1.25 7.97 -12.94
CA ASP A 141 1.37 9.30 -13.54
C ASP A 141 0.00 9.95 -13.76
N SER A 142 -0.96 9.20 -14.31
CA SER A 142 -2.35 9.63 -14.47
C SER A 142 -3.03 9.95 -13.12
N ALA A 143 -2.77 9.14 -12.10
CA ALA A 143 -3.28 9.37 -10.76
C ALA A 143 -2.64 10.62 -10.11
N VAL A 144 -1.35 10.80 -10.27
CA VAL A 144 -0.59 11.96 -9.77
C VAL A 144 -1.08 13.25 -10.43
N GLU A 145 -1.34 13.25 -11.74
CA GLU A 145 -1.86 14.43 -12.44
C GLU A 145 -3.21 14.87 -11.88
N LYS A 146 -4.13 13.93 -11.69
CA LYS A 146 -5.44 14.21 -11.04
C LYS A 146 -5.28 14.76 -9.61
N LEU A 147 -4.27 14.33 -8.87
CA LEU A 147 -3.98 14.86 -7.53
C LEU A 147 -3.41 16.29 -7.60
N ARG A 148 -2.59 16.60 -8.61
CA ARG A 148 -2.10 17.95 -8.87
C ARG A 148 -3.23 18.92 -9.24
N GLU A 149 -4.11 18.51 -10.16
CA GLU A 149 -5.30 19.29 -10.55
C GLU A 149 -6.20 19.64 -9.34
N ARG A 150 -6.28 18.74 -8.35
CA ARG A 150 -7.04 18.93 -7.11
C ARG A 150 -6.27 19.70 -6.03
N GLY A 151 -5.03 20.13 -6.30
CA GLY A 151 -4.16 20.78 -5.32
C GLY A 151 -3.73 19.87 -4.15
N ALA A 152 -3.84 18.55 -4.31
CA ALA A 152 -3.44 17.58 -3.28
C ALA A 152 -1.93 17.32 -3.27
N ILE A 153 -1.24 17.66 -4.35
CA ILE A 153 0.22 17.63 -4.48
C ILE A 153 0.66 19.03 -4.89
N ASP A 154 1.64 19.60 -4.18
CA ASP A 154 2.25 20.86 -4.52
C ASP A 154 2.88 20.80 -5.92
N LEU A 155 2.62 21.82 -6.76
CA LEU A 155 3.15 21.92 -8.12
C LEU A 155 4.70 21.95 -8.16
N GLY A 156 5.34 22.38 -7.07
CA GLY A 156 6.80 22.39 -6.92
C GLY A 156 7.42 21.00 -6.67
N VAL A 157 6.62 19.97 -6.38
CA VAL A 157 7.14 18.62 -6.16
C VAL A 157 7.43 17.95 -7.51
N ASP A 158 8.71 17.74 -7.80
CA ASP A 158 9.13 16.97 -8.97
C ASP A 158 9.08 15.47 -8.66
N LEU A 159 8.18 14.77 -9.34
CA LEU A 159 8.02 13.31 -9.28
C LEU A 159 8.42 12.61 -10.58
N ALA A 160 8.90 13.34 -11.60
CA ALA A 160 9.16 12.77 -12.92
C ALA A 160 10.15 11.59 -12.87
N GLY A 161 11.20 11.71 -12.05
CA GLY A 161 12.14 10.61 -11.84
C GLY A 161 11.62 9.44 -11.00
N CYS A 162 10.46 9.60 -10.34
CA CYS A 162 9.84 8.59 -9.50
C CYS A 162 8.71 7.83 -10.22
N LEU A 163 8.23 8.31 -11.36
CA LEU A 163 7.17 7.70 -12.14
C LEU A 163 7.78 6.93 -13.32
N ARG A 164 7.64 5.62 -13.29
CA ARG A 164 8.21 4.76 -14.32
C ARG A 164 7.34 3.52 -14.53
N ASP A 165 7.11 3.19 -15.80
CA ASP A 165 6.38 1.99 -16.24
C ASP A 165 4.98 1.85 -15.60
N GLY A 166 4.33 3.01 -15.30
CA GLY A 166 3.01 3.07 -14.66
C GLY A 166 3.04 2.92 -13.14
N TYR A 167 4.21 2.84 -12.51
CA TYR A 167 4.42 2.70 -11.07
C TYR A 167 5.05 3.95 -10.44
N LEU A 168 4.85 4.13 -9.14
CA LEU A 168 5.69 5.02 -8.33
C LEU A 168 6.86 4.22 -7.77
N ARG A 169 8.08 4.73 -7.96
CA ARG A 169 9.29 4.14 -7.38
C ARG A 169 10.24 5.24 -6.90
N THR A 170 10.44 5.32 -5.60
CA THR A 170 11.48 6.17 -5.03
C THR A 170 12.74 5.34 -4.78
N LEU A 171 13.89 5.87 -5.20
CA LEU A 171 15.21 5.25 -5.04
C LEU A 171 16.09 6.18 -4.19
N PRO A 172 16.52 5.76 -3.00
CA PRO A 172 17.35 6.57 -2.11
C PRO A 172 18.62 7.06 -2.80
N GLY A 173 18.84 8.38 -2.76
CA GLY A 173 20.03 9.01 -3.32
C GLY A 173 20.10 9.06 -4.85
N ALA A 174 19.14 8.48 -5.56
CA ALA A 174 19.08 8.53 -7.03
C ALA A 174 18.03 9.53 -7.53
N ASN A 175 16.77 9.29 -7.22
CA ASN A 175 15.66 10.15 -7.64
C ASN A 175 14.86 10.75 -6.47
N PHE A 176 15.21 10.37 -5.24
CA PHE A 176 14.50 10.81 -4.05
C PHE A 176 15.43 10.96 -2.84
N GLN A 177 15.22 12.03 -2.07
CA GLN A 177 15.93 12.26 -0.79
C GLN A 177 15.10 11.66 0.34
N GLY A 178 15.20 10.36 0.56
CA GLY A 178 14.43 9.64 1.58
C GLY A 178 14.51 8.14 1.35
N ASP A 179 13.55 7.43 1.91
CA ASP A 179 13.49 5.96 1.76
C ASP A 179 13.01 5.54 0.38
N GLY A 180 13.38 4.32 0.02
CA GLY A 180 12.85 3.65 -1.16
C GLY A 180 11.44 3.14 -0.92
N PHE A 181 10.54 3.44 -1.86
CA PHE A 181 9.16 2.95 -1.88
C PHE A 181 8.76 2.54 -3.29
N PHE A 182 7.85 1.59 -3.33
CA PHE A 182 7.12 1.21 -4.52
C PHE A 182 5.62 1.36 -4.28
N ALA A 183 4.88 1.82 -5.30
CA ALA A 183 3.43 1.77 -5.27
C ALA A 183 2.85 1.49 -6.67
N ALA A 184 1.78 0.68 -6.67
CA ALA A 184 0.92 0.40 -7.82
C ALA A 184 -0.53 0.72 -7.47
N VAL A 185 -1.29 1.24 -8.43
CA VAL A 185 -2.69 1.60 -8.26
C VAL A 185 -3.56 0.68 -9.13
N PHE A 186 -4.55 0.08 -8.52
CA PHE A 186 -5.54 -0.76 -9.18
C PHE A 186 -6.91 -0.08 -9.16
N GLU A 187 -7.73 -0.38 -10.16
CA GLU A 187 -9.13 0.03 -10.20
C GLU A 187 -9.97 -1.17 -10.64
N ARG A 188 -11.10 -1.40 -9.94
CA ARG A 188 -12.06 -2.42 -10.35
C ARG A 188 -12.97 -1.83 -11.42
N VAL A 189 -13.07 -2.52 -12.55
CA VAL A 189 -13.96 -2.12 -13.65
C VAL A 189 -15.41 -2.23 -13.19
N LEU A 190 -16.24 -1.27 -13.63
CA LEU A 190 -17.68 -1.21 -13.34
C LEU A 190 -18.42 -2.39 -13.96
#